data_14451fc9dcb01edcf6feb784dc35d0de
#
_entry.id   14451fc9dcb01edcf6feb784dc35d0de
#
_cell.length_a   1.000
_cell.length_b   1.000
_cell.length_c   1.000
_cell.angle_alpha   90.00
_cell.angle_beta   90.00
_cell.angle_gamma   90.00
#
_symmetry.space_group_name_H-M   'P 1'
#
loop_
_entity.id
_entity.type
_entity.pdbx_description
1 polymer ?
#
loop_
_entity_poly.entity_id
_entity_poly.type
_entity_poly.pdbx_seq_one_letter_code
_entity_poly.pdbx_strand_id
1 'polypeptide(L)'
;STIINNAAIEFMARVDGDPIHNIPIVFILEDYSANQCYATAGYLGIKGGKVTEKWTRVIVPLSTFSYQTNNIDLTNIKQLLLQCHDKVDIYIDDMRIISHEHNYKKVSTSLTVKEMDLPINVFSEELSSAWGISNDYCGNIKLRSDVNYSGGKFIDIDIDKTKCNWKEFGISWNDWLYTDLSSSIYGVYLEFDLKLDEYQKTKISIEDYNGKKMKIDLVKYINTAKNDKWQKIRIPMKKFPIRESAIDLKRIKNIIFAFEDKAKLKLDNIKLTN
;
A
#
# COMPACT_ATOMS: atom_id res chain seq x y z
N SER A 1 -26.68 2.35 -3.54
CA SER A 1 -25.22 2.16 -3.53
C SER A 1 -24.64 1.37 -4.71
N THR A 2 -25.40 1.13 -5.79
CA THR A 2 -24.89 0.46 -7.01
C THR A 2 -23.86 1.31 -7.76
N ILE A 3 -23.94 2.63 -7.66
CA ILE A 3 -23.03 3.56 -8.36
C ILE A 3 -21.58 3.40 -7.84
N ILE A 4 -21.37 3.24 -6.55
CA ILE A 4 -20.02 3.18 -5.95
C ILE A 4 -19.20 2.02 -6.49
N ASN A 5 -19.82 0.88 -6.74
CA ASN A 5 -19.13 -0.29 -7.25
C ASN A 5 -18.90 -0.26 -8.76
N ASN A 6 -19.61 0.63 -9.48
CA ASN A 6 -19.63 0.65 -10.93
C ASN A 6 -19.27 2.03 -11.50
N ALA A 7 -18.61 2.89 -10.72
CA ALA A 7 -18.16 4.19 -11.17
C ALA A 7 -16.75 4.53 -10.65
N ALA A 8 -16.10 5.42 -11.35
CA ALA A 8 -14.79 5.96 -10.98
C ALA A 8 -14.71 7.45 -11.33
N ILE A 9 -13.84 8.15 -10.62
CA ILE A 9 -13.34 9.46 -11.07
C ILE A 9 -12.24 9.18 -12.08
N GLU A 10 -12.37 9.73 -13.27
CA GLU A 10 -11.36 9.70 -14.32
C GLU A 10 -10.85 11.10 -14.56
N PHE A 11 -9.55 11.24 -14.80
CA PHE A 11 -8.93 12.48 -15.22
C PHE A 11 -7.64 12.22 -16.00
N MET A 12 -7.17 13.23 -16.70
CA MET A 12 -5.87 13.24 -17.32
C MET A 12 -4.89 13.96 -16.40
N ALA A 13 -3.68 13.41 -16.26
CA ALA A 13 -2.61 14.02 -15.45
C ALA A 13 -1.30 14.05 -16.22
N ARG A 14 -0.50 15.09 -16.03
CA ARG A 14 0.90 15.17 -16.45
C ARG A 14 1.73 15.94 -15.41
N VAL A 15 3.02 15.73 -15.43
CA VAL A 15 3.98 16.46 -14.58
C VAL A 15 5.09 17.02 -15.46
N ASP A 16 5.68 18.11 -15.02
CA ASP A 16 6.92 18.60 -15.63
C ASP A 16 8.10 18.03 -14.82
N GLY A 17 9.07 17.45 -15.53
CA GLY A 17 10.25 16.83 -14.92
C GLY A 17 10.15 15.32 -14.69
N ASP A 18 10.67 14.84 -13.57
CA ASP A 18 10.78 13.39 -13.31
C ASP A 18 9.41 12.71 -13.22
N PRO A 19 9.25 11.52 -13.82
CA PRO A 19 8.01 10.74 -13.71
C PRO A 19 7.66 10.41 -12.26
N ILE A 20 6.38 10.55 -11.91
CA ILE A 20 5.85 10.16 -10.60
C ILE A 20 5.03 8.89 -10.69
N HIS A 21 5.16 7.99 -9.72
CA HIS A 21 4.42 6.73 -9.65
C HIS A 21 3.16 6.83 -8.77
N ASN A 22 3.08 7.83 -7.92
CA ASN A 22 1.91 8.13 -7.11
C ASN A 22 1.59 9.61 -7.26
N ILE A 23 0.32 9.92 -7.40
CA ILE A 23 -0.14 11.30 -7.42
C ILE A 23 -0.30 11.75 -5.95
N PRO A 24 0.41 12.80 -5.50
CA PRO A 24 0.36 13.24 -4.10
C PRO A 24 -0.91 14.03 -3.79
N ILE A 25 -2.04 13.49 -4.22
CA ILE A 25 -3.37 14.07 -4.01
C ILE A 25 -4.25 13.05 -3.33
N VAL A 26 -4.88 13.44 -2.24
CA VAL A 26 -6.00 12.73 -1.64
C VAL A 26 -7.30 13.29 -2.21
N PHE A 27 -8.12 12.42 -2.72
CA PHE A 27 -9.48 12.69 -3.16
C PHE A 27 -10.40 12.50 -1.96
N ILE A 28 -11.18 13.50 -1.63
CA ILE A 28 -12.08 13.52 -0.46
C ILE A 28 -13.50 13.74 -0.95
N LEU A 29 -14.40 12.80 -0.68
CA LEU A 29 -15.83 13.02 -0.80
C LEU A 29 -16.36 13.52 0.53
N GLU A 30 -17.10 14.60 0.51
CA GLU A 30 -17.75 15.20 1.68
C GLU A 30 -19.26 15.25 1.49
N ASP A 31 -20.00 14.81 2.50
CA ASP A 31 -21.46 14.93 2.54
C ASP A 31 -21.92 16.28 3.14
N TYR A 32 -23.23 16.54 3.10
CA TYR A 32 -23.77 17.78 3.69
C TYR A 32 -23.71 17.83 5.21
N SER A 33 -23.39 16.74 5.88
CA SER A 33 -23.14 16.68 7.32
C SER A 33 -21.66 16.84 7.68
N ALA A 34 -20.81 17.17 6.68
CA ALA A 34 -19.36 17.31 6.80
C ALA A 34 -18.62 16.00 7.14
N ASN A 35 -19.25 14.83 6.98
CA ASN A 35 -18.54 13.58 7.04
C ASN A 35 -17.74 13.41 5.74
N GLN A 36 -16.54 12.85 5.85
CA GLN A 36 -15.59 12.72 4.75
C GLN A 36 -15.11 11.29 4.60
N CYS A 37 -14.90 10.86 3.36
CA CYS A 37 -14.16 9.64 3.05
C CYS A 37 -13.10 9.91 1.99
N TYR A 38 -12.06 9.08 1.98
CA TYR A 38 -10.80 9.38 1.33
C TYR A 38 -10.40 8.27 0.38
N ALA A 39 -9.77 8.66 -0.74
CA ALA A 39 -9.08 7.77 -1.66
C ALA A 39 -7.83 8.46 -2.21
N THR A 40 -6.86 7.68 -2.66
CA THR A 40 -5.67 8.16 -3.35
C THR A 40 -5.64 7.60 -4.77
N ALA A 41 -5.12 8.37 -5.71
CA ALA A 41 -4.78 7.85 -7.03
C ALA A 41 -3.48 7.06 -6.93
N GLY A 42 -3.60 5.81 -6.50
CA GLY A 42 -2.47 4.90 -6.43
C GLY A 42 -2.03 4.45 -7.82
N TYR A 43 -0.88 3.82 -7.84
CA TYR A 43 -0.24 3.24 -9.01
C TYR A 43 -1.19 2.44 -9.95
N LEU A 44 -2.12 1.67 -9.38
CA LEU A 44 -3.07 0.85 -10.15
C LEU A 44 -4.06 1.68 -10.98
N GLY A 45 -4.36 2.89 -10.54
CA GLY A 45 -5.23 3.81 -11.26
C GLY A 45 -4.52 4.57 -12.39
N ILE A 46 -3.21 4.52 -12.46
CA ILE A 46 -2.40 5.28 -13.42
C ILE A 46 -2.08 4.39 -14.62
N LYS A 47 -2.52 4.76 -15.81
CA LYS A 47 -2.22 4.02 -17.03
C LYS A 47 -0.70 3.94 -17.24
N GLY A 48 -0.15 2.71 -17.28
CA GLY A 48 1.30 2.49 -17.37
C GLY A 48 2.05 2.71 -16.05
N GLY A 49 1.35 2.88 -14.93
CA GLY A 49 1.92 2.93 -13.58
C GLY A 49 2.74 4.18 -13.24
N LYS A 50 2.73 5.19 -14.10
CA LYS A 50 3.44 6.45 -13.85
C LYS A 50 2.82 7.61 -14.63
N VAL A 51 2.88 8.81 -14.05
CA VAL A 51 2.59 10.08 -14.72
C VAL A 51 3.90 10.69 -15.20
N THR A 52 3.93 11.15 -16.43
CA THR A 52 5.09 11.74 -17.11
C THR A 52 4.74 13.12 -17.65
N GLU A 53 5.61 13.72 -18.44
CA GLU A 53 5.33 14.95 -19.19
C GLU A 53 4.18 14.78 -20.22
N LYS A 54 3.83 13.54 -20.58
CA LYS A 54 2.71 13.24 -21.44
C LYS A 54 1.43 13.03 -20.62
N TRP A 55 0.31 13.55 -21.13
CA TRP A 55 -0.99 13.32 -20.54
C TRP A 55 -1.26 11.83 -20.35
N THR A 56 -1.48 11.44 -19.10
CA THR A 56 -1.69 10.08 -18.68
C THR A 56 -3.08 9.95 -18.05
N ARG A 57 -3.84 8.97 -18.49
CA ARG A 57 -5.16 8.66 -17.93
C ARG A 57 -5.02 8.09 -16.53
N VAL A 58 -5.79 8.64 -15.59
CA VAL A 58 -5.84 8.21 -14.20
C VAL A 58 -7.28 7.88 -13.83
N ILE A 59 -7.47 6.79 -13.09
CA ILE A 59 -8.75 6.30 -12.62
C ILE A 59 -8.70 6.11 -11.12
N VAL A 60 -9.67 6.68 -10.40
CA VAL A 60 -9.88 6.47 -8.97
C VAL A 60 -11.28 5.85 -8.78
N PRO A 61 -11.38 4.53 -8.63
CA PRO A 61 -12.67 3.88 -8.45
C PRO A 61 -13.37 4.38 -7.18
N LEU A 62 -14.67 4.66 -7.26
CA LEU A 62 -15.42 5.11 -6.09
C LEU A 62 -15.43 4.08 -4.97
N SER A 63 -15.31 2.80 -5.32
CA SER A 63 -15.20 1.70 -4.34
C SER A 63 -13.93 1.73 -3.47
N THR A 64 -12.91 2.52 -3.86
CA THR A 64 -11.66 2.65 -3.09
C THR A 64 -11.74 3.69 -1.99
N PHE A 65 -12.78 4.51 -1.97
CA PHE A 65 -12.99 5.46 -0.88
C PHE A 65 -13.34 4.75 0.43
N SER A 66 -12.85 5.26 1.54
CA SER A 66 -13.02 4.70 2.89
C SER A 66 -14.43 4.93 3.48
N TYR A 67 -15.47 4.85 2.66
CA TYR A 67 -16.85 5.24 3.04
C TYR A 67 -17.45 4.36 4.14
N GLN A 68 -17.04 3.09 4.24
CA GLN A 68 -17.60 2.16 5.23
C GLN A 68 -17.19 2.48 6.68
N THR A 69 -16.08 3.20 6.84
CA THR A 69 -15.51 3.50 8.17
C THR A 69 -15.88 4.89 8.68
N ASN A 70 -16.40 5.77 7.83
CA ASN A 70 -16.49 7.20 8.10
C ASN A 70 -17.94 7.74 8.17
N ASN A 71 -18.94 6.89 8.22
CA ASN A 71 -20.37 7.23 8.34
C ASN A 71 -20.86 8.28 7.31
N ILE A 72 -20.25 8.35 6.15
CA ILE A 72 -20.60 9.29 5.11
C ILE A 72 -21.93 8.89 4.44
N ASP A 73 -22.81 9.86 4.21
CA ASP A 73 -24.02 9.67 3.41
C ASP A 73 -23.71 9.78 1.92
N LEU A 74 -23.49 8.65 1.28
CA LEU A 74 -23.19 8.57 -0.14
C LEU A 74 -24.36 8.95 -1.06
N THR A 75 -25.55 9.11 -0.51
CA THR A 75 -26.73 9.57 -1.27
C THR A 75 -26.81 11.08 -1.31
N ASN A 76 -25.99 11.76 -0.52
CA ASN A 76 -26.07 13.21 -0.32
C ASN A 76 -24.67 13.84 -0.32
N ILE A 77 -23.87 13.52 -1.32
CA ILE A 77 -22.51 14.09 -1.48
C ILE A 77 -22.62 15.56 -1.88
N LYS A 78 -21.93 16.40 -1.12
CA LYS A 78 -21.84 17.84 -1.31
C LYS A 78 -20.74 18.22 -2.29
N GLN A 79 -19.56 17.65 -2.14
CA GLN A 79 -18.38 18.05 -2.92
C GLN A 79 -17.29 16.98 -2.97
N LEU A 80 -16.45 17.12 -3.98
CA LEU A 80 -15.15 16.46 -4.10
C LEU A 80 -14.07 17.49 -3.80
N LEU A 81 -13.22 17.21 -2.81
CA LEU A 81 -12.07 18.01 -2.47
C LEU A 81 -10.79 17.29 -2.94
N LEU A 82 -9.83 18.07 -3.37
CA LEU A 82 -8.48 17.62 -3.74
C LEU A 82 -7.50 18.21 -2.74
N GLN A 83 -6.86 17.36 -1.94
CA GLN A 83 -5.87 17.77 -0.97
C GLN A 83 -4.48 17.34 -1.43
N CYS A 84 -3.63 18.33 -1.75
CA CYS A 84 -2.24 18.09 -2.12
C CYS A 84 -1.39 17.93 -0.87
N HIS A 85 -0.51 16.92 -0.86
CA HIS A 85 0.34 16.58 0.29
C HIS A 85 1.83 16.80 0.05
N ASP A 86 2.24 17.08 -1.18
CA ASP A 86 3.64 17.33 -1.52
C ASP A 86 3.75 18.47 -2.54
N LYS A 87 4.95 19.02 -2.66
CA LYS A 87 5.28 19.97 -3.70
C LYS A 87 5.53 19.22 -4.99
N VAL A 88 4.57 19.26 -5.88
CA VAL A 88 4.66 18.70 -7.21
C VAL A 88 3.93 19.63 -8.18
N ASP A 89 4.54 19.88 -9.32
CA ASP A 89 3.89 20.57 -10.42
C ASP A 89 3.13 19.54 -11.24
N ILE A 90 1.86 19.32 -10.88
CA ILE A 90 0.96 18.40 -11.55
C ILE A 90 -0.16 19.18 -12.24
N TYR A 91 -0.40 18.83 -13.47
CA TYR A 91 -1.51 19.35 -14.29
C TYR A 91 -2.58 18.29 -14.36
N ILE A 92 -3.81 18.70 -14.13
CA ILE A 92 -5.01 17.84 -14.16
C ILE A 92 -6.00 18.45 -15.16
N ASP A 93 -6.60 17.59 -15.99
CA ASP A 93 -7.59 17.97 -16.99
C ASP A 93 -8.64 16.87 -17.17
N ASP A 94 -9.74 17.17 -17.86
CA ASP A 94 -10.81 16.24 -18.22
C ASP A 94 -11.37 15.42 -17.04
N MET A 95 -11.52 16.02 -15.86
CA MET A 95 -12.05 15.32 -14.69
C MET A 95 -13.54 15.03 -14.85
N ARG A 96 -13.91 13.74 -14.72
CA ARG A 96 -15.29 13.29 -14.86
C ARG A 96 -15.57 12.02 -14.06
N ILE A 97 -16.83 11.76 -13.79
CA ILE A 97 -17.29 10.48 -13.27
C ILE A 97 -17.68 9.61 -14.47
N ILE A 98 -17.12 8.42 -14.52
CA ILE A 98 -17.35 7.45 -15.59
C ILE A 98 -18.00 6.18 -15.04
N SER A 99 -18.72 5.46 -15.90
CA SER A 99 -19.03 4.06 -15.65
C SER A 99 -17.72 3.27 -15.68
N HIS A 100 -17.41 2.60 -14.61
CA HIS A 100 -16.18 1.84 -14.47
C HIS A 100 -16.48 0.55 -13.72
N GLU A 101 -16.46 -0.54 -14.46
CA GLU A 101 -16.49 -1.85 -13.86
C GLU A 101 -15.10 -2.12 -13.31
N HIS A 102 -14.95 -1.97 -12.01
CA HIS A 102 -13.70 -2.29 -11.34
C HIS A 102 -13.52 -3.80 -11.45
N ASN A 103 -12.42 -4.25 -12.06
CA ASN A 103 -12.07 -5.66 -12.20
C ASN A 103 -11.76 -6.34 -10.86
N TYR A 104 -11.88 -5.65 -9.74
CA TYR A 104 -12.03 -6.31 -8.47
C TYR A 104 -13.34 -7.11 -8.57
N LYS A 105 -13.19 -8.42 -8.71
CA LYS A 105 -14.32 -9.33 -8.50
C LYS A 105 -15.07 -8.80 -7.31
N LYS A 106 -16.35 -8.46 -7.50
CA LYS A 106 -17.24 -8.12 -6.41
C LYS A 106 -16.89 -9.10 -5.29
N VAL A 107 -16.30 -8.59 -4.21
CA VAL A 107 -16.29 -9.34 -2.97
C VAL A 107 -17.76 -9.51 -2.69
N SER A 108 -18.33 -10.64 -3.11
CA SER A 108 -19.67 -10.98 -2.73
C SER A 108 -19.68 -10.86 -1.23
N THR A 109 -20.70 -10.25 -0.67
CA THR A 109 -20.92 -10.15 0.78
C THR A 109 -21.00 -11.52 1.47
N SER A 110 -21.08 -12.62 0.73
CA SER A 110 -20.64 -13.93 1.16
C SER A 110 -19.12 -13.96 1.01
N LEU A 111 -18.44 -13.54 2.06
CA LEU A 111 -17.01 -13.70 2.28
C LEU A 111 -16.65 -15.19 2.23
N THR A 112 -16.56 -15.76 1.05
CA THR A 112 -15.76 -16.95 0.84
C THR A 112 -14.31 -16.49 0.97
N VAL A 113 -13.85 -16.49 2.22
CA VAL A 113 -12.44 -16.33 2.53
C VAL A 113 -11.74 -17.44 1.74
N LYS A 114 -11.05 -17.06 0.69
CA LYS A 114 -10.25 -18.01 -0.05
C LYS A 114 -9.03 -18.27 0.81
N GLU A 115 -8.92 -19.47 1.38
CA GLU A 115 -7.63 -19.92 1.90
C GLU A 115 -6.63 -19.78 0.74
N MET A 116 -5.62 -18.98 0.96
CA MET A 116 -4.57 -18.83 -0.03
C MET A 116 -3.51 -19.89 0.23
N ASP A 117 -3.20 -20.65 -0.81
CA ASP A 117 -2.09 -21.60 -0.76
C ASP A 117 -0.76 -20.84 -0.58
N LEU A 118 0.05 -21.33 0.35
CA LEU A 118 1.40 -20.83 0.51
C LEU A 118 2.31 -21.42 -0.59
N PRO A 119 3.26 -20.66 -1.11
CA PRO A 119 3.66 -19.32 -0.73
C PRO A 119 2.75 -18.21 -1.30
N ILE A 120 2.46 -17.20 -0.48
CA ILE A 120 1.77 -16.00 -0.93
C ILE A 120 2.82 -14.95 -1.31
N ASN A 121 2.88 -14.58 -2.58
CA ASN A 121 3.73 -13.49 -3.02
C ASN A 121 3.08 -12.14 -2.69
N VAL A 122 3.74 -11.36 -1.84
CA VAL A 122 3.35 -10.00 -1.48
C VAL A 122 4.01 -9.00 -2.42
N PHE A 123 5.27 -9.20 -2.69
CA PHE A 123 6.03 -8.46 -3.70
C PHE A 123 7.05 -9.39 -4.35
N SER A 124 7.06 -9.41 -5.65
CA SER A 124 8.08 -10.01 -6.48
C SER A 124 8.50 -9.02 -7.56
N GLU A 125 9.42 -9.37 -8.42
CA GLU A 125 9.99 -8.52 -9.45
C GLU A 125 8.99 -7.80 -10.35
N GLU A 126 7.79 -8.34 -10.47
CA GLU A 126 6.68 -7.72 -11.18
C GLU A 126 5.62 -7.24 -10.20
N LEU A 127 5.20 -5.99 -10.37
CA LEU A 127 4.01 -5.49 -9.72
C LEU A 127 2.81 -6.21 -10.31
N SER A 128 2.21 -7.09 -9.55
CA SER A 128 0.91 -7.63 -9.93
C SER A 128 -0.12 -6.48 -9.97
N SER A 129 -1.14 -6.59 -10.82
CA SER A 129 -2.26 -5.66 -10.87
C SER A 129 -3.00 -5.52 -9.54
N ALA A 130 -2.71 -6.41 -8.60
CA ALA A 130 -3.29 -6.61 -7.29
C ALA A 130 -2.53 -5.93 -6.14
N TRP A 131 -1.52 -5.14 -6.45
CA TRP A 131 -0.56 -4.67 -5.50
C TRP A 131 -0.84 -3.21 -5.08
N GLY A 132 -0.92 -2.95 -3.79
CA GLY A 132 -1.13 -1.62 -3.26
C GLY A 132 -0.01 -1.19 -2.32
N ILE A 133 0.61 -0.07 -2.62
CA ILE A 133 1.49 0.65 -1.71
C ILE A 133 0.70 1.79 -1.10
N SER A 134 0.58 1.84 0.21
CA SER A 134 0.21 3.07 0.88
C SER A 134 1.47 3.89 1.11
N ASN A 135 1.57 4.99 0.42
CA ASN A 135 2.63 5.97 0.59
C ASN A 135 2.25 6.93 1.69
N ASP A 136 3.14 7.07 2.64
CA ASP A 136 3.24 8.25 3.45
C ASP A 136 4.12 9.25 2.68
N TYR A 137 3.68 10.50 2.60
CA TYR A 137 4.30 11.59 1.85
C TYR A 137 5.63 12.09 2.43
N CYS A 138 6.20 11.41 3.41
CA CYS A 138 7.43 11.78 4.12
C CYS A 138 8.72 11.36 3.42
N GLY A 139 8.62 10.72 2.28
CA GLY A 139 9.81 10.20 1.61
C GLY A 139 9.56 9.72 0.20
N ASN A 140 10.62 9.21 -0.40
CA ASN A 140 10.58 8.61 -1.70
C ASN A 140 10.51 7.09 -1.57
N ILE A 141 9.41 6.50 -2.03
CA ILE A 141 9.30 5.06 -2.22
C ILE A 141 9.24 4.83 -3.72
N LYS A 142 10.24 4.17 -4.26
CA LYS A 142 10.39 3.97 -5.70
C LYS A 142 10.66 2.50 -6.01
N LEU A 143 10.13 2.06 -7.13
CA LEU A 143 10.61 0.83 -7.76
C LEU A 143 11.85 1.15 -8.57
N ARG A 144 12.92 0.42 -8.29
CA ARG A 144 14.17 0.56 -9.02
C ARG A 144 14.65 -0.79 -9.53
N SER A 145 15.42 -0.76 -10.60
CA SER A 145 16.30 -1.82 -11.04
C SER A 145 17.74 -1.34 -10.90
N ASP A 146 18.61 -2.21 -10.42
CA ASP A 146 20.04 -1.93 -10.31
C ASP A 146 20.79 -2.97 -11.13
N VAL A 147 21.71 -2.51 -11.98
CA VAL A 147 22.55 -3.39 -12.82
C VAL A 147 23.43 -4.36 -12.00
N ASN A 148 23.67 -4.03 -10.75
CA ASN A 148 24.44 -4.86 -9.81
C ASN A 148 23.55 -5.81 -8.96
N TYR A 149 22.23 -5.78 -9.17
CA TYR A 149 21.30 -6.64 -8.48
C TYR A 149 20.66 -7.63 -9.46
N SER A 150 20.92 -8.90 -9.25
CA SER A 150 20.47 -9.98 -10.15
C SER A 150 18.98 -10.33 -10.01
N GLY A 151 18.28 -9.72 -9.06
CA GLY A 151 16.87 -10.00 -8.74
C GLY A 151 15.85 -9.13 -9.49
N GLY A 152 16.26 -8.28 -10.43
CA GLY A 152 15.33 -7.44 -11.21
C GLY A 152 14.92 -6.15 -10.53
N LYS A 153 13.67 -6.00 -10.09
CA LYS A 153 13.16 -4.77 -9.45
C LYS A 153 13.07 -4.93 -7.94
N PHE A 154 13.36 -3.87 -7.23
CA PHE A 154 13.22 -3.79 -5.77
C PHE A 154 12.54 -2.49 -5.35
N ILE A 155 12.04 -2.45 -4.14
CA ILE A 155 11.46 -1.25 -3.51
C ILE A 155 12.60 -0.48 -2.84
N ASP A 156 12.86 0.74 -3.30
CA ASP A 156 13.83 1.66 -2.71
C ASP A 156 13.07 2.64 -1.81
N ILE A 157 13.41 2.64 -0.53
CA ILE A 157 12.74 3.44 0.50
C ILE A 157 13.75 4.43 1.06
N ASP A 158 13.45 5.72 0.91
CA ASP A 158 14.23 6.82 1.46
C ASP A 158 13.29 7.78 2.20
N ILE A 159 13.25 7.66 3.53
CA ILE A 159 12.35 8.43 4.41
C ILE A 159 13.16 9.43 5.21
N ASP A 160 12.74 10.69 5.17
CA ASP A 160 13.34 11.79 5.94
C ASP A 160 12.38 12.32 7.01
N LYS A 161 12.75 12.14 8.26
CA LYS A 161 12.01 12.58 9.46
C LYS A 161 11.68 14.06 9.47
N THR A 162 12.53 14.88 8.89
CA THR A 162 12.37 16.33 8.97
C THR A 162 11.16 16.85 8.20
N LYS A 163 10.59 16.03 7.31
CA LYS A 163 9.51 16.42 6.41
C LYS A 163 8.11 16.13 6.94
N CYS A 164 7.93 15.14 7.80
CA CYS A 164 6.65 14.86 8.45
C CYS A 164 6.75 13.91 9.65
N ASN A 165 5.65 13.78 10.40
CA ASN A 165 5.60 13.01 11.63
C ASN A 165 5.28 11.52 11.41
N TRP A 166 4.77 11.14 10.23
CA TRP A 166 4.34 9.77 9.96
C TRP A 166 5.32 9.05 9.03
N LYS A 167 5.63 7.79 9.37
CA LYS A 167 6.73 7.05 8.77
C LYS A 167 6.39 5.58 8.68
N GLU A 168 5.35 5.28 7.96
CA GLU A 168 4.94 3.91 7.69
C GLU A 168 4.86 3.67 6.18
N PHE A 169 5.26 2.48 5.76
CA PHE A 169 5.11 1.99 4.41
C PHE A 169 4.35 0.68 4.45
N GLY A 170 3.18 0.65 3.85
CA GLY A 170 2.30 -0.52 3.82
C GLY A 170 2.24 -1.18 2.45
N ILE A 171 2.27 -2.50 2.42
CA ILE A 171 2.07 -3.30 1.22
C ILE A 171 0.87 -4.22 1.43
N SER A 172 -0.09 -4.13 0.50
CA SER A 172 -1.21 -5.06 0.40
C SER A 172 -1.01 -5.99 -0.79
N TRP A 173 -1.71 -7.10 -0.77
CA TRP A 173 -1.71 -8.11 -1.83
C TRP A 173 -3.13 -8.63 -2.06
N ASN A 174 -3.28 -9.60 -2.97
CA ASN A 174 -4.54 -10.29 -3.21
C ASN A 174 -5.70 -9.36 -3.54
N ASP A 175 -5.47 -8.34 -4.39
CA ASP A 175 -6.49 -7.37 -4.81
C ASP A 175 -7.24 -6.70 -3.64
N TRP A 176 -6.56 -6.49 -2.50
CA TRP A 176 -7.17 -5.99 -1.27
C TRP A 176 -8.24 -6.93 -0.69
N LEU A 177 -8.27 -8.18 -1.09
CA LEU A 177 -9.11 -9.20 -0.49
C LEU A 177 -8.52 -9.65 0.85
N TYR A 178 -9.39 -10.21 1.69
CA TYR A 178 -8.94 -10.78 2.95
C TYR A 178 -8.02 -11.97 2.72
N THR A 179 -6.98 -12.05 3.52
CA THR A 179 -6.16 -13.25 3.61
C THR A 179 -6.43 -13.92 4.96
N ASP A 180 -6.89 -15.17 4.93
CA ASP A 180 -7.08 -15.97 6.13
C ASP A 180 -5.79 -16.74 6.45
N LEU A 181 -5.16 -16.38 7.57
CA LEU A 181 -4.00 -17.07 8.11
C LEU A 181 -4.32 -17.84 9.40
N SER A 182 -5.60 -17.92 9.81
CA SER A 182 -6.00 -18.47 11.11
C SER A 182 -5.63 -19.93 11.32
N SER A 183 -5.68 -20.74 10.24
CA SER A 183 -5.34 -22.17 10.29
C SER A 183 -3.83 -22.42 10.24
N SER A 184 -3.04 -21.54 9.63
CA SER A 184 -1.65 -21.77 9.26
C SER A 184 -0.64 -20.89 9.97
N ILE A 185 -1.08 -19.87 10.71
CA ILE A 185 -0.24 -18.79 11.25
C ILE A 185 1.03 -19.27 11.99
N TYR A 186 0.93 -20.38 12.72
CA TYR A 186 2.05 -20.91 13.48
C TYR A 186 3.13 -21.59 12.63
N GLY A 187 2.80 -22.01 11.42
CA GLY A 187 3.71 -22.60 10.43
C GLY A 187 4.21 -21.58 9.40
N VAL A 188 3.66 -20.37 9.39
CA VAL A 188 3.96 -19.35 8.37
C VAL A 188 5.16 -18.51 8.78
N TYR A 189 5.95 -18.15 7.79
CA TYR A 189 7.07 -17.21 7.90
C TYR A 189 6.83 -16.02 6.97
N LEU A 190 7.15 -14.83 7.45
CA LEU A 190 7.35 -13.66 6.60
C LEU A 190 8.80 -13.69 6.13
N GLU A 191 8.99 -13.79 4.82
CA GLU A 191 10.32 -13.76 4.19
C GLU A 191 10.43 -12.54 3.27
N PHE A 192 11.62 -11.94 3.24
CA PHE A 192 11.97 -10.88 2.30
C PHE A 192 13.48 -10.70 2.22
N ASP A 193 13.95 -10.12 1.13
CA ASP A 193 15.31 -9.66 0.99
C ASP A 193 15.40 -8.19 1.40
N LEU A 194 16.41 -7.87 2.22
CA LEU A 194 16.63 -6.54 2.79
C LEU A 194 18.07 -6.10 2.53
N LYS A 195 18.23 -4.87 2.05
CA LYS A 195 19.50 -4.15 2.06
C LYS A 195 19.32 -2.87 2.84
N LEU A 196 20.16 -2.67 3.87
CA LEU A 196 20.18 -1.48 4.70
C LEU A 196 21.37 -0.62 4.28
N ASP A 197 21.12 0.63 3.93
CA ASP A 197 22.20 1.60 3.70
C ASP A 197 22.66 2.17 5.06
N GLU A 198 21.73 2.40 6.00
CA GLU A 198 22.00 2.77 7.39
C GLU A 198 21.08 1.98 8.33
N TYR A 199 21.65 1.50 9.47
CA TYR A 199 20.84 0.82 10.47
C TYR A 199 19.88 1.77 11.16
N GLN A 200 18.62 1.40 11.20
CA GLN A 200 17.58 2.17 11.86
C GLN A 200 16.58 1.28 12.57
N LYS A 201 15.96 1.80 13.62
CA LYS A 201 14.90 1.13 14.33
C LYS A 201 13.66 1.03 13.44
N THR A 202 13.50 -0.14 12.85
CA THR A 202 12.36 -0.47 11.99
C THR A 202 11.49 -1.49 12.70
N LYS A 203 10.18 -1.24 12.70
CA LYS A 203 9.16 -2.19 13.16
C LYS A 203 8.40 -2.74 11.97
N ILE A 204 8.08 -4.03 12.03
CA ILE A 204 7.17 -4.66 11.08
C ILE A 204 5.86 -4.92 11.79
N SER A 205 4.77 -4.55 11.12
CA SER A 205 3.41 -4.80 11.58
C SER A 205 2.65 -5.60 10.54
N ILE A 206 1.79 -6.48 11.01
CA ILE A 206 0.72 -7.08 10.21
C ILE A 206 -0.57 -6.43 10.67
N GLU A 207 -1.38 -5.97 9.75
CA GLU A 207 -2.64 -5.27 10.01
C GLU A 207 -3.83 -6.06 9.46
N ASP A 208 -4.91 -6.08 10.23
CA ASP A 208 -6.20 -6.60 9.78
C ASP A 208 -7.10 -5.48 9.23
N TYR A 209 -8.26 -5.86 8.68
CA TYR A 209 -9.25 -4.91 8.17
C TYR A 209 -9.96 -4.07 9.24
N ASN A 210 -9.81 -4.40 10.52
CA ASN A 210 -10.31 -3.61 11.64
C ASN A 210 -9.28 -2.59 12.15
N GLY A 211 -8.10 -2.51 11.47
CA GLY A 211 -7.01 -1.62 11.86
C GLY A 211 -6.20 -2.11 13.06
N LYS A 212 -6.42 -3.37 13.51
CA LYS A 212 -5.59 -3.96 14.56
C LYS A 212 -4.25 -4.37 14.00
N LYS A 213 -3.19 -4.11 14.75
CA LYS A 213 -1.80 -4.36 14.32
C LYS A 213 -1.07 -5.23 15.34
N MET A 214 -0.44 -6.30 14.88
CA MET A 214 0.59 -7.00 15.64
C MET A 214 1.96 -6.56 15.16
N LYS A 215 2.86 -6.17 16.08
CA LYS A 215 4.13 -5.50 15.76
C LYS A 215 5.31 -6.21 16.37
N ILE A 216 6.44 -6.22 15.65
CA ILE A 216 7.73 -6.69 16.15
C ILE A 216 8.85 -5.73 15.72
N ASP A 217 9.97 -5.78 16.45
CA ASP A 217 11.17 -5.05 16.09
C ASP A 217 11.99 -5.87 15.08
N LEU A 218 12.26 -5.29 13.92
CA LEU A 218 13.03 -5.93 12.85
C LEU A 218 14.49 -6.18 13.24
N VAL A 219 15.05 -5.38 14.15
CA VAL A 219 16.44 -5.49 14.63
C VAL A 219 16.83 -6.89 15.06
N LYS A 220 15.89 -7.64 15.63
CA LYS A 220 16.14 -9.00 16.14
C LYS A 220 16.44 -10.02 15.06
N TYR A 221 16.18 -9.66 13.79
CA TYR A 221 16.30 -10.53 12.63
C TYR A 221 17.34 -10.05 11.60
N ILE A 222 17.94 -8.90 11.86
CA ILE A 222 18.94 -8.29 10.97
C ILE A 222 20.34 -8.63 11.45
N ASN A 223 21.20 -9.01 10.52
CA ASN A 223 22.64 -9.06 10.76
C ASN A 223 23.27 -7.71 10.45
N THR A 224 23.55 -6.91 11.47
CA THR A 224 24.12 -5.56 11.32
C THR A 224 25.51 -5.54 10.70
N ALA A 225 26.26 -6.65 10.77
CA ALA A 225 27.56 -6.78 10.08
C ALA A 225 27.42 -6.87 8.55
N LYS A 226 26.21 -7.03 8.05
CA LYS A 226 25.89 -7.07 6.61
C LYS A 226 25.29 -5.76 6.09
N ASN A 227 25.55 -4.64 6.74
CA ASN A 227 25.16 -3.35 6.20
C ASN A 227 25.67 -3.18 4.78
N ASP A 228 24.89 -2.51 3.94
CA ASP A 228 25.13 -2.32 2.50
C ASP A 228 25.21 -3.63 1.68
N LYS A 229 24.76 -4.76 2.24
CA LYS A 229 24.61 -6.04 1.53
C LYS A 229 23.20 -6.56 1.63
N TRP A 230 22.74 -7.23 0.58
CA TRP A 230 21.47 -7.94 0.62
C TRP A 230 21.54 -9.09 1.63
N GLN A 231 20.52 -9.20 2.46
CA GLN A 231 20.34 -10.27 3.43
C GLN A 231 18.91 -10.79 3.39
N LYS A 232 18.77 -12.10 3.42
CA LYS A 232 17.46 -12.74 3.51
C LYS A 232 17.00 -12.70 4.96
N ILE A 233 15.82 -12.14 5.18
CA ILE A 233 15.15 -12.09 6.47
C ILE A 233 14.05 -13.15 6.47
N ARG A 234 13.95 -13.89 7.56
CA ARG A 234 12.90 -14.89 7.78
C ARG A 234 12.37 -14.78 9.20
N ILE A 235 11.09 -14.40 9.32
CA ILE A 235 10.44 -14.11 10.59
C ILE A 235 9.29 -15.08 10.81
N PRO A 236 9.35 -15.97 11.81
CA PRO A 236 8.21 -16.83 12.12
C PRO A 236 7.02 -15.99 12.58
N MET A 237 5.85 -16.16 11.97
CA MET A 237 4.64 -15.40 12.32
C MET A 237 4.22 -15.61 13.79
N LYS A 238 4.51 -16.77 14.38
CA LYS A 238 4.31 -17.06 15.82
C LYS A 238 5.11 -16.15 16.78
N LYS A 239 6.08 -15.39 16.28
CA LYS A 239 6.83 -14.40 17.07
C LYS A 239 6.13 -13.07 17.20
N PHE A 240 5.12 -12.82 16.39
CA PHE A 240 4.26 -11.66 16.55
C PHE A 240 3.32 -11.83 17.76
N PRO A 241 2.96 -10.75 18.47
CA PRO A 241 2.09 -10.79 19.65
C PRO A 241 0.62 -10.98 19.23
N ILE A 242 0.27 -12.15 18.71
CA ILE A 242 -1.03 -12.45 18.12
C ILE A 242 -2.16 -12.24 19.12
N ARG A 243 -2.00 -12.78 20.37
CA ARG A 243 -3.03 -12.74 21.40
C ARG A 243 -3.24 -11.34 21.94
N GLU A 244 -2.14 -10.64 22.21
CA GLU A 244 -2.12 -9.31 22.82
C GLU A 244 -2.65 -8.23 21.87
N SER A 245 -2.47 -8.44 20.56
CA SER A 245 -2.91 -7.48 19.54
C SER A 245 -4.40 -7.53 19.24
N ALA A 246 -5.09 -8.59 19.63
CA ALA A 246 -6.48 -8.87 19.27
C ALA A 246 -6.74 -8.78 17.75
N ILE A 247 -5.74 -9.15 16.94
CA ILE A 247 -5.83 -9.14 15.48
C ILE A 247 -6.78 -10.24 14.97
N ASP A 248 -7.56 -9.92 13.96
CA ASP A 248 -8.39 -10.91 13.26
C ASP A 248 -7.60 -11.60 12.16
N LEU A 249 -7.09 -12.80 12.47
CA LEU A 249 -6.28 -13.59 11.53
C LEU A 249 -7.02 -14.04 10.27
N LYS A 250 -8.35 -14.00 10.27
CA LYS A 250 -9.17 -14.31 9.08
C LYS A 250 -9.25 -13.16 8.09
N ARG A 251 -8.82 -11.97 8.50
CA ARG A 251 -9.02 -10.75 7.75
C ARG A 251 -7.74 -9.92 7.66
N ILE A 252 -6.61 -10.55 7.39
CA ILE A 252 -5.34 -9.88 7.22
C ILE A 252 -5.36 -9.02 5.96
N LYS A 253 -4.88 -7.78 6.10
CA LYS A 253 -4.96 -6.73 5.07
C LYS A 253 -3.61 -6.44 4.43
N ASN A 254 -2.60 -6.15 5.24
CA ASN A 254 -1.31 -5.68 4.75
C ASN A 254 -0.15 -5.94 5.71
N ILE A 255 1.06 -5.74 5.20
CA ILE A 255 2.30 -5.68 5.95
C ILE A 255 2.76 -4.22 5.96
N ILE A 256 3.15 -3.71 7.14
CA ILE A 256 3.58 -2.34 7.32
C ILE A 256 5.00 -2.32 7.87
N PHE A 257 5.87 -1.57 7.23
CA PHE A 257 7.19 -1.22 7.73
C PHE A 257 7.12 0.18 8.34
N ALA A 258 7.39 0.30 9.64
CA ALA A 258 7.35 1.57 10.36
C ALA A 258 8.76 1.96 10.81
N PHE A 259 9.11 3.22 10.64
CA PHE A 259 10.44 3.75 10.90
C PHE A 259 10.37 4.78 12.02
N GLU A 260 11.29 4.73 12.99
CA GLU A 260 11.33 5.72 14.08
C GLU A 260 12.05 7.01 13.68
N ASP A 261 12.98 6.90 12.73
CA ASP A 261 13.82 8.02 12.24
C ASP A 261 13.95 8.04 10.72
N LYS A 262 14.98 8.70 10.19
CA LYS A 262 15.36 8.56 8.78
C LYS A 262 15.59 7.11 8.46
N ALA A 263 15.09 6.67 7.32
CA ALA A 263 15.28 5.30 6.88
C ALA A 263 15.72 5.27 5.41
N LYS A 264 16.78 4.53 5.15
CA LYS A 264 17.24 4.26 3.80
C LYS A 264 17.51 2.78 3.65
N LEU A 265 16.62 2.11 2.93
CA LEU A 265 16.66 0.66 2.77
C LEU A 265 16.02 0.22 1.46
N LYS A 266 16.35 -1.00 1.06
CA LYS A 266 15.77 -1.65 -0.11
C LYS A 266 15.13 -2.95 0.30
N LEU A 267 13.96 -3.24 -0.27
CA LEU A 267 13.19 -4.45 -0.02
C LEU A 267 12.90 -5.18 -1.33
N ASP A 268 12.94 -6.51 -1.27
CA ASP A 268 12.57 -7.36 -2.38
C ASP A 268 12.06 -8.73 -1.92
N ASN A 269 11.44 -9.49 -2.83
CA ASN A 269 11.01 -10.87 -2.61
C ASN A 269 10.16 -11.07 -1.34
N ILE A 270 9.23 -10.13 -1.08
CA ILE A 270 8.38 -10.20 0.11
C ILE A 270 7.31 -11.26 -0.09
N LYS A 271 7.26 -12.24 0.80
CA LYS A 271 6.31 -13.35 0.72
C LYS A 271 5.99 -13.96 2.06
N LEU A 272 4.86 -14.63 2.13
CA LEU A 272 4.50 -15.53 3.23
C LEU A 272 4.76 -16.97 2.78
N THR A 273 5.51 -17.74 3.56
CA THR A 273 5.92 -19.12 3.21
C THR A 273 5.68 -20.08 4.36
N ASN A 274 5.75 -21.38 4.07
CA ASN A 274 5.79 -22.45 5.08
C ASN A 274 7.19 -22.57 5.69
#